data_caa94765af9348194510a015b6083024
#
_entry.id   caa94765af9348194510a015b6083024
#
_cell.length_a   1.000
_cell.length_b   1.000
_cell.length_c   1.000
_cell.angle_alpha   90.00
_cell.angle_beta   90.00
_cell.angle_gamma   90.00
#
_symmetry.space_group_name_H-M   'P 1'
#
loop_
_entity.id
_entity.type
_entity.pdbx_description
1 polymer ?
#
loop_
_entity_poly.entity_id
_entity_poly.type
_entity_poly.pdbx_seq_one_letter_code
_entity_poly.pdbx_strand_id
1 'polypeptide(L)'
;QNNRNLFQSINKDILKGFKRIYLFNYLKFKKIFLNLKSEKLKKHNISILYPTRERSAKFNRMLNSLTINCNDPSRINIMLLFDTDEPELEKYKEVISDKLYKNLNFQFHIKDLKNHAIRNNYLANISNDLILFPVNDDIIFKSKDWDKIIDEEFSKIDISKPYCIWTDTGQKYPYLHSDFPILNKAWYDRLGYLSSEIFNHWYFDTWICDLSIRSKKFHLSTDIEIYQYSAHSIKEEVDATHLRITKNNNVSKDKIIWDESLQIRIDDAAKLIN
;
A
#
# COMPACT_ATOMS: atom_id res chain seq x y z
N GLN A 1 -2.50 -13.88 -39.65
CA GLN A 1 -1.46 -13.35 -38.73
C GLN A 1 -2.04 -12.84 -37.41
N ASN A 2 -3.16 -12.13 -37.39
CA ASN A 2 -3.78 -11.56 -36.17
C ASN A 2 -4.23 -12.61 -35.14
N ASN A 3 -4.80 -13.76 -35.59
CA ASN A 3 -5.28 -14.80 -34.68
C ASN A 3 -4.15 -15.57 -33.96
N ARG A 4 -2.99 -15.73 -34.58
CA ARG A 4 -1.84 -16.39 -33.93
C ARG A 4 -1.25 -15.55 -32.82
N ASN A 5 -1.19 -14.24 -32.98
CA ASN A 5 -0.70 -13.31 -31.95
C ASN A 5 -1.63 -13.22 -30.76
N LEU A 6 -2.95 -13.26 -30.99
CA LEU A 6 -3.98 -13.29 -29.94
C LEU A 6 -3.90 -14.60 -29.12
N PHE A 7 -3.77 -15.77 -29.76
CA PHE A 7 -3.62 -17.06 -29.09
C PHE A 7 -2.32 -17.16 -28.28
N GLN A 8 -1.21 -16.58 -28.77
CA GLN A 8 0.04 -16.54 -28.02
C GLN A 8 -0.01 -15.60 -26.83
N SER A 9 -0.74 -14.49 -26.92
CA SER A 9 -0.99 -13.58 -25.79
C SER A 9 -1.84 -14.25 -24.72
N ILE A 10 -2.97 -14.86 -25.11
CA ILE A 10 -3.87 -15.58 -24.20
C ILE A 10 -3.15 -16.74 -23.48
N ASN A 11 -2.33 -17.53 -24.19
CA ASN A 11 -1.55 -18.59 -23.56
C ASN A 11 -0.49 -18.09 -22.58
N LYS A 12 0.16 -16.95 -22.86
CA LYS A 12 1.08 -16.31 -21.91
C LYS A 12 0.38 -15.83 -20.64
N ASP A 13 -0.82 -15.30 -20.76
CA ASP A 13 -1.59 -14.80 -19.62
C ASP A 13 -2.18 -15.96 -18.79
N ILE A 14 -2.61 -17.03 -19.42
CA ILE A 14 -3.03 -18.28 -18.76
C ILE A 14 -1.84 -18.91 -17.98
N LEU A 15 -0.66 -19.02 -18.60
CA LEU A 15 0.54 -19.55 -17.95
C LEU A 15 1.03 -18.67 -16.77
N LYS A 16 0.88 -17.35 -16.88
CA LYS A 16 1.13 -16.42 -15.77
C LYS A 16 0.10 -16.64 -14.65
N GLY A 17 -1.17 -16.85 -14.98
CA GLY A 17 -2.25 -17.16 -14.04
C GLY A 17 -1.97 -18.45 -13.24
N PHE A 18 -1.57 -19.54 -13.91
CA PHE A 18 -1.23 -20.80 -13.26
C PHE A 18 -0.01 -20.69 -12.33
N LYS A 19 1.04 -19.99 -12.73
CA LYS A 19 2.20 -19.72 -11.87
C LYS A 19 1.82 -18.92 -10.61
N ARG A 20 0.87 -18.00 -10.73
CA ARG A 20 0.34 -17.18 -9.62
C ARG A 20 -0.45 -18.01 -8.62
N ILE A 21 -1.36 -18.87 -9.10
CA ILE A 21 -2.16 -19.79 -8.28
C ILE A 21 -1.23 -20.77 -7.54
N TYR A 22 -0.22 -21.29 -8.22
CA TYR A 22 0.78 -22.19 -7.61
C TYR A 22 1.58 -21.49 -6.51
N LEU A 23 2.04 -20.27 -6.76
CA LEU A 23 2.80 -19.48 -5.77
C LEU A 23 1.93 -19.14 -4.54
N PHE A 24 0.67 -18.75 -4.76
CA PHE A 24 -0.29 -18.46 -3.70
C PHE A 24 -0.56 -19.68 -2.83
N ASN A 25 -0.86 -20.83 -3.45
CA ASN A 25 -1.08 -22.08 -2.72
C ASN A 25 0.19 -22.58 -2.03
N TYR A 26 1.36 -22.44 -2.64
CA TYR A 26 2.64 -22.79 -2.05
C TYR A 26 2.93 -21.95 -0.78
N LEU A 27 2.71 -20.65 -0.83
CA LEU A 27 2.90 -19.75 0.31
C LEU A 27 1.91 -20.06 1.44
N LYS A 28 0.66 -20.36 1.10
CA LYS A 28 -0.37 -20.78 2.07
C LYS A 28 -0.04 -22.13 2.73
N PHE A 29 0.49 -23.11 1.97
CA PHE A 29 0.96 -24.40 2.49
C PHE A 29 2.19 -24.25 3.38
N LYS A 30 3.15 -23.40 3.00
CA LYS A 30 4.36 -23.18 3.78
C LYS A 30 4.06 -22.61 5.18
N LYS A 31 3.00 -21.85 5.33
CA LYS A 31 2.54 -21.29 6.60
C LYS A 31 2.05 -22.37 7.58
N ILE A 32 1.41 -23.44 7.09
CA ILE A 32 0.88 -24.54 7.92
C ILE A 32 2.03 -25.29 8.63
N PHE A 33 3.23 -25.30 8.09
CA PHE A 33 4.39 -26.04 8.62
C PHE A 33 5.36 -25.20 9.47
N LEU A 34 5.16 -23.86 9.57
CA LEU A 34 6.02 -23.00 10.38
C LEU A 34 5.35 -22.69 11.74
N ASN A 35 5.22 -23.69 12.59
CA ASN A 35 4.97 -23.50 14.03
C ASN A 35 6.22 -22.84 14.64
N LEU A 36 6.27 -21.53 14.62
CA LEU A 36 7.35 -20.77 15.24
C LEU A 36 7.18 -20.77 16.76
N LYS A 37 8.27 -21.08 17.48
CA LYS A 37 8.38 -20.92 18.91
C LYS A 37 7.96 -19.51 19.30
N SER A 38 7.19 -19.38 20.35
CA SER A 38 6.73 -18.12 20.94
C SER A 38 7.91 -17.34 21.55
N GLU A 39 8.73 -16.75 20.72
CA GLU A 39 9.53 -15.61 21.13
C GLU A 39 8.60 -14.41 21.36
N LYS A 40 8.87 -13.62 22.41
CA LYS A 40 8.04 -12.44 22.73
C LYS A 40 8.04 -11.50 21.51
N LEU A 41 6.90 -11.42 20.83
CA LEU A 41 6.74 -10.65 19.60
C LEU A 41 7.12 -9.19 19.87
N LYS A 42 8.07 -8.65 19.09
CA LYS A 42 8.47 -7.26 19.20
C LYS A 42 7.43 -6.39 18.50
N LYS A 43 6.80 -5.51 19.28
CA LYS A 43 5.86 -4.53 18.75
C LYS A 43 6.59 -3.33 18.16
N HIS A 44 6.12 -2.86 17.01
CA HIS A 44 6.63 -1.68 16.34
C HIS A 44 5.53 -0.63 16.17
N ASN A 45 5.89 0.64 16.23
CA ASN A 45 4.99 1.69 15.79
C ASN A 45 4.79 1.63 14.28
N ILE A 46 3.58 1.94 13.83
CA ILE A 46 3.17 1.90 12.43
C ILE A 46 2.68 3.29 12.03
N SER A 47 3.34 3.90 11.04
CA SER A 47 2.85 5.10 10.39
C SER A 47 1.92 4.73 9.24
N ILE A 48 0.66 5.12 9.36
CA ILE A 48 -0.31 5.10 8.26
C ILE A 48 -0.12 6.41 7.49
N LEU A 49 0.41 6.31 6.26
CA LEU A 49 0.66 7.45 5.40
C LEU A 49 -0.61 7.75 4.60
N TYR A 50 -1.24 8.87 4.89
CA TYR A 50 -2.59 9.17 4.44
C TYR A 50 -2.71 10.54 3.76
N PRO A 51 -2.29 10.67 2.50
CA PRO A 51 -2.61 11.84 1.70
C PRO A 51 -4.07 11.79 1.23
N THR A 52 -4.86 12.82 1.51
CA THR A 52 -6.30 12.84 1.21
C THR A 52 -6.80 14.20 0.74
N ARG A 53 -7.98 14.22 0.08
CA ARG A 53 -8.70 15.43 -0.32
C ARG A 53 -10.18 15.14 -0.55
N GLU A 54 -11.06 15.97 0.06
CA GLU A 54 -12.53 15.95 -0.15
C GLU A 54 -13.18 14.58 0.09
N ARG A 55 -12.72 13.83 1.11
CA ARG A 55 -13.16 12.46 1.38
C ARG A 55 -13.30 12.14 2.87
N SER A 56 -13.72 13.13 3.67
CA SER A 56 -13.87 12.97 5.13
C SER A 56 -14.77 11.79 5.53
N ALA A 57 -15.84 11.54 4.77
CA ALA A 57 -16.73 10.39 5.01
C ALA A 57 -16.04 9.04 4.74
N LYS A 58 -15.23 8.94 3.67
CA LYS A 58 -14.44 7.74 3.38
C LYS A 58 -13.35 7.54 4.43
N PHE A 59 -12.70 8.62 4.85
CA PHE A 59 -11.75 8.62 5.95
C PHE A 59 -12.37 8.04 7.22
N ASN A 60 -13.55 8.51 7.63
CA ASN A 60 -14.26 7.98 8.80
C ASN A 60 -14.53 6.46 8.68
N ARG A 61 -14.96 6.00 7.51
CA ARG A 61 -15.20 4.58 7.24
C ARG A 61 -13.91 3.76 7.36
N MET A 62 -12.81 4.23 6.74
CA MET A 62 -11.50 3.60 6.82
C MET A 62 -11.01 3.55 8.27
N LEU A 63 -11.04 4.70 8.97
CA LEU A 63 -10.57 4.85 10.35
C LEU A 63 -11.35 3.97 11.33
N ASN A 64 -12.67 3.85 11.14
CA ASN A 64 -13.51 2.96 11.93
C ASN A 64 -13.09 1.51 11.77
N SER A 65 -12.93 1.03 10.53
CA SER A 65 -12.50 -0.35 10.26
C SER A 65 -11.10 -0.64 10.77
N LEU A 66 -10.17 0.31 10.61
CA LEU A 66 -8.81 0.25 11.14
C LEU A 66 -8.82 0.08 12.66
N THR A 67 -9.58 0.92 13.36
CA THR A 67 -9.61 0.96 14.83
C THR A 67 -10.28 -0.27 15.44
N ILE A 68 -11.45 -0.68 14.91
CA ILE A 68 -12.19 -1.85 15.42
C ILE A 68 -11.40 -3.14 15.27
N ASN A 69 -10.59 -3.25 14.23
CA ASN A 69 -9.78 -4.44 13.95
C ASN A 69 -8.33 -4.33 14.44
N CYS A 70 -7.94 -3.22 15.08
CA CYS A 70 -6.61 -3.04 15.65
C CYS A 70 -6.51 -3.67 17.05
N ASN A 71 -5.39 -4.35 17.33
CA ASN A 71 -5.10 -4.92 18.64
C ASN A 71 -4.60 -3.85 19.63
N ASP A 72 -3.73 -2.94 19.17
CA ASP A 72 -3.10 -1.90 20.00
C ASP A 72 -3.07 -0.55 19.27
N PRO A 73 -4.19 0.21 19.31
CA PRO A 73 -4.28 1.50 18.60
C PRO A 73 -3.24 2.54 19.06
N SER A 74 -2.70 2.43 20.27
CA SER A 74 -1.77 3.43 20.83
C SER A 74 -0.43 3.53 20.09
N ARG A 75 -0.10 2.53 19.28
CA ARG A 75 1.12 2.48 18.47
C ARG A 75 0.90 2.84 16.99
N ILE A 76 -0.31 3.25 16.64
CA ILE A 76 -0.68 3.62 15.28
C ILE A 76 -0.63 5.14 15.13
N ASN A 77 0.22 5.61 14.24
CA ASN A 77 0.39 7.02 13.91
C ASN A 77 -0.27 7.30 12.56
N ILE A 78 -1.40 8.03 12.56
CA ILE A 78 -2.10 8.45 11.35
C ILE A 78 -1.51 9.79 10.89
N MET A 79 -0.72 9.76 9.81
CA MET A 79 -0.08 10.92 9.23
C MET A 79 -0.93 11.47 8.09
N LEU A 80 -1.76 12.46 8.38
CA LEU A 80 -2.67 13.10 7.44
C LEU A 80 -1.95 14.19 6.66
N LEU A 81 -2.07 14.16 5.34
CA LEU A 81 -1.56 15.23 4.48
C LEU A 81 -2.68 15.80 3.62
N PHE A 82 -2.94 17.08 3.81
CA PHE A 82 -3.94 17.87 3.11
C PHE A 82 -3.31 18.87 2.14
N ASP A 83 -4.04 19.24 1.10
CA ASP A 83 -3.74 20.42 0.31
C ASP A 83 -4.08 21.70 1.12
N THR A 84 -3.46 22.85 0.78
CA THR A 84 -3.68 24.11 1.52
C THR A 84 -5.13 24.61 1.39
N ASP A 85 -5.83 24.19 0.32
CA ASP A 85 -7.22 24.53 0.01
C ASP A 85 -8.21 23.39 0.30
N GLU A 86 -7.90 22.48 1.25
CA GLU A 86 -8.79 21.37 1.61
C GLU A 86 -10.14 21.86 2.15
N PRO A 87 -11.26 21.67 1.43
CA PRO A 87 -12.55 22.25 1.83
C PRO A 87 -13.23 21.50 3.00
N GLU A 88 -12.81 20.25 3.26
CA GLU A 88 -13.39 19.42 4.32
C GLU A 88 -12.51 19.33 5.58
N LEU A 89 -11.51 20.20 5.73
CA LEU A 89 -10.55 20.10 6.85
C LEU A 89 -11.22 20.03 8.22
N GLU A 90 -12.27 20.84 8.45
CA GLU A 90 -13.00 20.82 9.72
C GLU A 90 -13.78 19.51 9.93
N LYS A 91 -14.33 18.92 8.87
CA LYS A 91 -14.98 17.60 8.96
C LYS A 91 -14.00 16.49 9.35
N TYR A 92 -12.75 16.54 8.84
CA TYR A 92 -11.72 15.60 9.28
C TYR A 92 -11.39 15.77 10.77
N LYS A 93 -11.32 17.01 11.27
CA LYS A 93 -11.13 17.28 12.70
C LYS A 93 -12.29 16.77 13.56
N GLU A 94 -13.53 16.94 13.08
CA GLU A 94 -14.72 16.38 13.74
C GLU A 94 -14.63 14.85 13.83
N VAL A 95 -14.29 14.17 12.74
CA VAL A 95 -14.13 12.71 12.73
C VAL A 95 -13.14 12.25 13.79
N ILE A 96 -11.95 12.82 13.84
CA ILE A 96 -10.91 12.38 14.79
C ILE A 96 -11.21 12.72 16.25
N SER A 97 -12.13 13.66 16.49
CA SER A 97 -12.57 14.01 17.86
C SER A 97 -13.47 12.94 18.50
N ASP A 98 -13.92 11.95 17.73
CA ASP A 98 -14.72 10.85 18.25
C ASP A 98 -13.91 10.02 19.28
N LYS A 99 -14.59 9.71 20.39
CA LYS A 99 -14.01 8.90 21.48
C LYS A 99 -13.50 7.54 21.04
N LEU A 100 -14.02 7.00 19.92
CA LEU A 100 -13.58 5.74 19.34
C LEU A 100 -12.10 5.78 18.95
N TYR A 101 -11.61 6.95 18.52
CA TYR A 101 -10.26 7.13 17.98
C TYR A 101 -9.25 7.70 18.98
N LYS A 102 -9.66 7.90 20.24
CA LYS A 102 -8.85 8.54 21.30
C LYS A 102 -7.49 7.91 21.58
N ASN A 103 -7.31 6.66 21.22
CA ASN A 103 -6.05 5.92 21.42
C ASN A 103 -5.15 5.90 20.18
N LEU A 104 -5.60 6.45 19.04
CA LEU A 104 -4.76 6.65 17.87
C LEU A 104 -3.97 7.96 18.00
N ASN A 105 -2.80 8.00 17.37
CA ASN A 105 -2.01 9.23 17.30
C ASN A 105 -2.22 9.87 15.93
N PHE A 106 -2.56 11.17 15.91
CA PHE A 106 -2.79 11.92 14.67
C PHE A 106 -1.75 13.01 14.48
N GLN A 107 -1.24 13.11 13.25
CA GLN A 107 -0.35 14.19 12.83
C GLN A 107 -0.94 14.85 11.58
N PHE A 108 -1.07 16.17 11.61
CA PHE A 108 -1.63 16.97 10.53
C PHE A 108 -0.51 17.69 9.78
N HIS A 109 -0.48 17.50 8.48
CA HIS A 109 0.42 18.19 7.58
C HIS A 109 -0.41 18.87 6.48
N ILE A 110 -0.10 20.14 6.19
CA ILE A 110 -0.77 20.91 5.14
C ILE A 110 0.29 21.35 4.16
N LYS A 111 0.25 20.84 2.94
CA LYS A 111 1.25 21.14 1.91
C LYS A 111 0.78 20.75 0.53
N ASP A 112 0.90 21.68 -0.43
CA ASP A 112 0.59 21.40 -1.82
C ASP A 112 1.72 20.62 -2.49
N LEU A 113 1.44 19.35 -2.76
CA LEU A 113 2.37 18.45 -3.41
C LEU A 113 1.72 17.83 -4.67
N LYS A 114 2.50 17.76 -5.75
CA LYS A 114 1.99 17.55 -7.10
C LYS A 114 1.29 16.20 -7.33
N ASN A 115 1.84 15.10 -6.80
CA ASN A 115 1.37 13.77 -7.14
C ASN A 115 1.37 12.82 -5.93
N HIS A 116 0.76 11.65 -6.12
CA HIS A 116 0.59 10.66 -5.08
C HIS A 116 1.93 10.14 -4.51
N ALA A 117 2.94 9.93 -5.36
CA ALA A 117 4.25 9.46 -4.91
C ALA A 117 4.96 10.50 -4.04
N ILE A 118 5.01 11.78 -4.48
CA ILE A 118 5.62 12.87 -3.72
C ILE A 118 4.96 13.02 -2.34
N ARG A 119 3.62 12.90 -2.28
CA ARG A 119 2.86 13.00 -1.03
C ARG A 119 3.23 11.89 -0.04
N ASN A 120 3.27 10.64 -0.50
CA ASN A 120 3.64 9.51 0.35
C ASN A 120 5.13 9.53 0.72
N ASN A 121 6.02 9.92 -0.19
CA ASN A 121 7.45 10.08 0.08
C ASN A 121 7.71 11.17 1.13
N TYR A 122 6.97 12.28 1.06
CA TYR A 122 7.04 13.34 2.08
C TYR A 122 6.66 12.80 3.46
N LEU A 123 5.53 12.10 3.58
CA LEU A 123 5.11 11.51 4.86
C LEU A 123 6.10 10.45 5.36
N ALA A 124 6.63 9.62 4.47
CA ALA A 124 7.65 8.62 4.82
C ALA A 124 8.95 9.28 5.31
N ASN A 125 9.34 10.43 4.72
CA ASN A 125 10.53 11.17 5.11
C ASN A 125 10.44 11.69 6.55
N ILE A 126 9.29 12.23 6.94
CA ILE A 126 9.09 12.83 8.27
C ILE A 126 8.68 11.81 9.34
N SER A 127 8.35 10.58 8.95
CA SER A 127 8.05 9.50 9.87
C SER A 127 9.31 8.96 10.55
N ASN A 128 9.24 8.77 11.86
CA ASN A 128 10.27 8.11 12.67
C ASN A 128 9.96 6.63 12.95
N ASP A 129 8.83 6.10 12.44
CA ASP A 129 8.41 4.74 12.72
C ASP A 129 9.12 3.74 11.79
N LEU A 130 9.32 2.52 12.30
CA LEU A 130 9.98 1.46 11.54
C LEU A 130 9.09 0.85 10.46
N ILE A 131 7.78 0.97 10.58
CA ILE A 131 6.81 0.43 9.63
C ILE A 131 6.04 1.58 8.99
N LEU A 132 6.06 1.62 7.66
CA LEU A 132 5.42 2.61 6.81
C LEU A 132 4.32 1.93 6.00
N PHE A 133 3.10 2.41 6.13
CA PHE A 133 1.94 1.83 5.48
C PHE A 133 1.18 2.91 4.67
N PRO A 134 1.51 3.11 3.40
CA PRO A 134 0.76 3.99 2.52
C PRO A 134 -0.63 3.40 2.25
N VAL A 135 -1.66 4.19 2.44
CA VAL A 135 -3.05 3.78 2.25
C VAL A 135 -3.87 4.85 1.51
N ASN A 136 -4.99 4.41 0.95
CA ASN A 136 -5.99 5.28 0.34
C ASN A 136 -7.22 5.42 1.25
N ASP A 137 -8.08 6.38 0.95
CA ASP A 137 -9.31 6.66 1.69
C ASP A 137 -10.48 5.72 1.36
N ASP A 138 -10.37 4.95 0.30
CA ASP A 138 -11.40 4.01 -0.17
C ASP A 138 -11.14 2.55 0.27
N ILE A 139 -10.47 2.34 1.40
CA ILE A 139 -10.15 1.01 1.92
C ILE A 139 -10.91 0.67 3.21
N ILE A 140 -10.98 -0.63 3.47
CA ILE A 140 -11.50 -1.21 4.72
C ILE A 140 -10.55 -2.29 5.21
N PHE A 141 -10.10 -2.17 6.46
CA PHE A 141 -9.36 -3.20 7.16
C PHE A 141 -10.31 -4.34 7.54
N LYS A 142 -10.02 -5.56 7.11
CA LYS A 142 -10.86 -6.74 7.36
C LYS A 142 -10.26 -7.67 8.41
N SER A 143 -8.94 -7.81 8.44
CA SER A 143 -8.28 -8.70 9.38
C SER A 143 -8.37 -8.17 10.80
N LYS A 144 -8.84 -9.01 11.71
CA LYS A 144 -8.76 -8.77 13.15
C LYS A 144 -7.28 -8.80 13.58
N ASP A 145 -6.92 -7.90 14.50
CA ASP A 145 -5.56 -7.77 15.03
C ASP A 145 -4.49 -7.54 13.93
N TRP A 146 -4.86 -6.82 12.87
CA TRP A 146 -4.01 -6.58 11.69
C TRP A 146 -2.62 -6.03 12.04
N ASP A 147 -2.53 -5.18 13.04
CA ASP A 147 -1.29 -4.60 13.54
C ASP A 147 -0.37 -5.64 14.19
N LYS A 148 -0.93 -6.61 14.92
CA LYS A 148 -0.21 -7.76 15.46
C LYS A 148 0.27 -8.69 14.36
N ILE A 149 -0.54 -8.92 13.32
CA ILE A 149 -0.15 -9.74 12.16
C ILE A 149 1.03 -9.08 11.44
N ILE A 150 1.05 -7.74 11.31
CA ILE A 150 2.21 -7.02 10.75
C ILE A 150 3.48 -7.30 11.56
N ASP A 151 3.44 -7.24 12.89
CA ASP A 151 4.59 -7.57 13.73
C ASP A 151 5.05 -9.03 13.53
N GLU A 152 4.10 -9.96 13.45
CA GLU A 152 4.38 -11.37 13.18
C GLU A 152 5.09 -11.57 11.83
N GLU A 153 4.65 -10.83 10.80
CA GLU A 153 5.29 -10.89 9.48
C GLU A 153 6.70 -10.28 9.50
N PHE A 154 6.89 -9.11 10.13
CA PHE A 154 8.21 -8.50 10.24
C PHE A 154 9.16 -9.25 11.18
N SER A 155 8.64 -10.04 12.14
CA SER A 155 9.49 -10.90 12.99
C SER A 155 10.20 -12.02 12.24
N LYS A 156 9.75 -12.35 11.04
CA LYS A 156 10.34 -13.40 10.17
C LYS A 156 11.54 -12.92 9.37
N ILE A 157 11.84 -11.62 9.43
CA ILE A 157 12.88 -10.98 8.62
C ILE A 157 13.75 -10.06 9.47
N ASP A 158 14.89 -9.64 8.91
CA ASP A 158 15.73 -8.59 9.50
C ASP A 158 15.13 -7.21 9.12
N ILE A 159 14.44 -6.58 10.07
CA ILE A 159 13.76 -5.29 9.86
C ILE A 159 14.73 -4.13 9.55
N SER A 160 16.03 -4.31 9.81
CA SER A 160 17.05 -3.32 9.44
C SER A 160 17.39 -3.30 7.95
N LYS A 161 16.92 -4.30 7.19
CA LYS A 161 17.12 -4.41 5.75
C LYS A 161 15.82 -4.08 5.00
N PRO A 162 15.91 -3.48 3.79
CA PRO A 162 14.75 -3.18 2.98
C PRO A 162 13.83 -4.38 2.79
N TYR A 163 12.55 -4.21 3.07
CA TYR A 163 11.57 -5.28 2.89
C TYR A 163 10.15 -4.72 2.67
N CYS A 164 9.35 -5.50 1.93
CA CYS A 164 7.97 -5.19 1.60
C CYS A 164 7.06 -6.38 1.94
N ILE A 165 5.93 -6.14 2.59
CA ILE A 165 4.87 -7.12 2.79
C ILE A 165 3.71 -6.76 1.87
N TRP A 166 3.30 -7.69 1.04
CA TRP A 166 2.12 -7.55 0.20
C TRP A 166 0.88 -7.98 0.97
N THR A 167 -0.14 -7.15 0.94
CA THR A 167 -1.44 -7.42 1.58
C THR A 167 -2.40 -8.14 0.62
N ASP A 168 -3.38 -8.87 1.17
CA ASP A 168 -4.50 -9.39 0.39
C ASP A 168 -5.56 -8.31 0.22
N THR A 169 -5.84 -7.92 -1.02
CA THR A 169 -6.82 -6.88 -1.36
C THR A 169 -8.21 -7.42 -1.64
N GLY A 170 -8.42 -8.72 -1.45
CA GLY A 170 -9.71 -9.37 -1.69
C GLY A 170 -10.10 -9.46 -3.17
N GLN A 171 -9.17 -9.19 -4.08
CA GLN A 171 -9.44 -9.32 -5.52
C GLN A 171 -9.52 -10.80 -5.91
N LYS A 172 -10.48 -11.15 -6.76
CA LYS A 172 -10.74 -12.54 -7.19
C LYS A 172 -9.57 -13.23 -7.90
N TYR A 173 -8.62 -12.44 -8.39
CA TYR A 173 -7.44 -12.96 -9.06
C TYR A 173 -6.21 -12.42 -8.34
N PRO A 174 -5.28 -13.29 -7.88
CA PRO A 174 -4.03 -12.85 -7.32
C PRO A 174 -3.20 -12.25 -8.47
N TYR A 175 -3.35 -10.95 -8.68
CA TYR A 175 -2.36 -10.22 -9.44
C TYR A 175 -1.02 -10.34 -8.69
N LEU A 176 0.10 -10.39 -9.41
CA LEU A 176 1.43 -10.19 -8.82
C LEU A 176 1.59 -8.71 -8.49
N HIS A 177 0.76 -8.24 -7.56
CA HIS A 177 0.58 -6.85 -7.22
C HIS A 177 -0.10 -6.76 -5.85
N SER A 178 0.30 -5.78 -5.07
CA SER A 178 -0.38 -5.40 -3.84
C SER A 178 -0.72 -3.92 -3.95
N ASP A 179 -1.99 -3.58 -3.92
CA ASP A 179 -2.44 -2.19 -4.00
C ASP A 179 -2.03 -1.39 -2.73
N PHE A 180 -1.80 -2.10 -1.61
CA PHE A 180 -1.43 -1.52 -0.32
C PHE A 180 -0.22 -2.23 0.28
N PRO A 181 0.98 -2.05 -0.29
CA PRO A 181 2.20 -2.65 0.22
C PRO A 181 2.63 -2.01 1.54
N ILE A 182 3.02 -2.83 2.52
CA ILE A 182 3.57 -2.37 3.80
C ILE A 182 5.10 -2.46 3.72
N LEU A 183 5.79 -1.36 4.01
CA LEU A 183 7.23 -1.27 3.92
C LEU A 183 7.86 -1.01 5.29
N ASN A 184 9.09 -1.45 5.46
CA ASN A 184 9.87 -0.96 6.58
C ASN A 184 10.63 0.33 6.23
N LYS A 185 11.03 1.10 7.25
CA LYS A 185 11.77 2.35 7.08
C LYS A 185 13.09 2.15 6.32
N ALA A 186 13.73 0.99 6.46
CA ALA A 186 14.96 0.65 5.74
C ALA A 186 14.80 0.68 4.21
N TRP A 187 13.59 0.44 3.67
CA TRP A 187 13.30 0.63 2.25
C TRP A 187 13.46 2.10 1.85
N TYR A 188 12.82 2.99 2.60
CA TYR A 188 12.91 4.43 2.37
C TYR A 188 14.35 4.93 2.52
N ASP A 189 15.03 4.55 3.60
CA ASP A 189 16.39 4.98 3.89
C ASP A 189 17.39 4.53 2.82
N ARG A 190 17.14 3.39 2.19
CA ARG A 190 17.98 2.85 1.12
C ARG A 190 17.80 3.55 -0.22
N LEU A 191 16.56 3.90 -0.59
CA LEU A 191 16.25 4.52 -1.88
C LEU A 191 16.12 6.04 -1.82
N GLY A 192 15.80 6.61 -0.65
CA GLY A 192 15.41 8.00 -0.49
C GLY A 192 13.94 8.26 -0.78
N TYR A 193 13.17 7.20 -1.14
CA TYR A 193 11.73 7.28 -1.42
C TYR A 193 11.05 5.91 -1.29
N LEU A 194 9.73 5.88 -1.20
CA LEU A 194 8.93 4.65 -1.27
C LEU A 194 8.70 4.22 -2.72
N SER A 195 8.30 5.18 -3.55
CA SER A 195 8.02 5.01 -4.97
C SER A 195 8.49 6.22 -5.76
N SER A 196 8.85 6.01 -7.02
CA SER A 196 9.39 7.04 -7.90
C SER A 196 8.38 8.17 -8.15
N GLU A 197 8.90 9.41 -8.18
CA GLU A 197 8.13 10.64 -8.35
C GLU A 197 7.89 11.03 -9.82
N ILE A 198 8.37 10.20 -10.77
CA ILE A 198 8.28 10.48 -12.21
C ILE A 198 6.88 10.39 -12.78
N PHE A 199 5.96 9.71 -12.06
CA PHE A 199 4.57 9.52 -12.49
C PHE A 199 3.68 10.70 -12.11
N ASN A 200 2.64 10.92 -12.90
CA ASN A 200 1.66 11.97 -12.58
C ASN A 200 0.73 11.55 -11.44
N HIS A 201 0.27 10.28 -11.43
CA HIS A 201 -0.65 9.78 -10.40
C HIS A 201 -0.58 8.27 -10.19
N TRP A 202 -0.52 7.48 -11.27
CA TRP A 202 -0.59 6.03 -11.27
C TRP A 202 0.77 5.39 -11.00
N TYR A 203 0.80 4.05 -10.86
CA TYR A 203 2.01 3.23 -10.72
C TYR A 203 2.80 3.39 -9.40
N PHE A 204 2.24 4.04 -8.38
CA PHE A 204 2.90 4.12 -7.07
C PHE A 204 3.15 2.72 -6.47
N ASP A 205 2.09 1.95 -6.31
CA ASP A 205 2.07 0.58 -5.82
C ASP A 205 2.77 -0.39 -6.79
N THR A 206 2.53 -0.23 -8.07
CA THR A 206 3.16 -1.03 -9.14
C THR A 206 4.68 -0.90 -9.14
N TRP A 207 5.21 0.30 -8.87
CA TRP A 207 6.65 0.53 -8.73
C TRP A 207 7.22 -0.25 -7.55
N ILE A 208 6.62 -0.14 -6.38
CA ILE A 208 7.04 -0.85 -5.18
C ILE A 208 7.01 -2.37 -5.41
N CYS A 209 5.95 -2.87 -6.04
CA CYS A 209 5.81 -4.29 -6.36
C CYS A 209 6.88 -4.77 -7.34
N ASP A 210 7.18 -4.02 -8.41
CA ASP A 210 8.22 -4.40 -9.38
C ASP A 210 9.61 -4.42 -8.74
N LEU A 211 9.96 -3.40 -7.93
CA LEU A 211 11.23 -3.38 -7.20
C LEU A 211 11.33 -4.53 -6.19
N SER A 212 10.25 -4.83 -5.48
CA SER A 212 10.23 -5.91 -4.50
C SER A 212 10.43 -7.29 -5.13
N ILE A 213 9.82 -7.52 -6.31
CA ILE A 213 10.01 -8.75 -7.10
C ILE A 213 11.46 -8.86 -7.58
N ARG A 214 12.01 -7.80 -8.18
CA ARG A 214 13.37 -7.79 -8.73
C ARG A 214 14.42 -7.98 -7.64
N SER A 215 14.26 -7.34 -6.51
CA SER A 215 15.17 -7.46 -5.36
C SER A 215 14.94 -8.74 -4.55
N LYS A 216 13.82 -9.45 -4.74
CA LYS A 216 13.36 -10.58 -3.91
C LYS A 216 13.16 -10.20 -2.43
N LYS A 217 12.85 -8.93 -2.15
CA LYS A 217 12.66 -8.38 -0.81
C LYS A 217 11.18 -8.23 -0.47
N PHE A 218 10.40 -9.31 -0.61
CA PHE A 218 8.99 -9.32 -0.27
C PHE A 218 8.46 -10.70 0.07
N HIS A 219 7.31 -10.71 0.70
CA HIS A 219 6.40 -11.85 0.73
C HIS A 219 4.94 -11.40 0.74
N LEU A 220 4.03 -12.27 0.35
CA LEU A 220 2.60 -12.06 0.43
C LEU A 220 2.10 -12.56 1.79
N SER A 221 1.45 -11.71 2.56
CA SER A 221 0.66 -12.09 3.72
C SER A 221 -0.82 -12.19 3.35
N THR A 222 -1.36 -13.40 3.38
CA THR A 222 -2.80 -13.65 3.16
C THR A 222 -3.64 -13.39 4.41
N ASP A 223 -3.00 -13.04 5.53
CA ASP A 223 -3.69 -12.78 6.80
C ASP A 223 -3.95 -11.29 7.00
N ILE A 224 -3.31 -10.42 6.17
CA ILE A 224 -3.58 -8.99 6.16
C ILE A 224 -4.53 -8.71 5.00
N GLU A 225 -5.82 -8.76 5.26
CA GLU A 225 -6.87 -8.48 4.29
C GLU A 225 -7.29 -7.01 4.36
N ILE A 226 -7.14 -6.28 3.25
CA ILE A 226 -7.53 -4.88 3.11
C ILE A 226 -8.29 -4.73 1.80
N TYR A 227 -9.58 -4.47 1.88
CA TYR A 227 -10.44 -4.37 0.71
C TYR A 227 -10.55 -2.93 0.22
N GLN A 228 -10.41 -2.74 -1.06
CA GLN A 228 -10.66 -1.46 -1.71
C GLN A 228 -12.12 -1.36 -2.14
N TYR A 229 -12.77 -0.27 -1.71
CA TYR A 229 -14.12 0.10 -2.11
C TYR A 229 -14.05 1.29 -3.07
N SER A 230 -13.67 1.00 -4.31
CA SER A 230 -13.61 2.01 -5.37
C SER A 230 -14.73 1.82 -6.40
N ALA A 231 -14.93 2.83 -7.25
CA ALA A 231 -15.86 2.76 -8.38
C ALA A 231 -15.56 1.58 -9.34
N HIS A 232 -14.35 1.04 -9.31
CA HIS A 232 -13.93 -0.09 -10.13
C HIS A 232 -14.14 -1.45 -9.45
N SER A 233 -14.10 -1.52 -8.14
CA SER A 233 -14.17 -2.79 -7.39
C SER A 233 -15.57 -3.13 -6.89
N ILE A 234 -16.28 -2.15 -6.36
CA ILE A 234 -17.65 -2.27 -5.85
C ILE A 234 -18.31 -0.95 -6.20
N LYS A 235 -19.30 -0.93 -7.06
CA LYS A 235 -20.11 0.19 -7.58
C LYS A 235 -20.29 1.36 -6.58
N GLU A 236 -19.18 1.99 -6.18
CA GLU A 236 -19.21 3.27 -5.49
C GLU A 236 -19.43 4.38 -6.52
N GLU A 237 -20.16 5.42 -6.16
CA GLU A 237 -20.32 6.57 -7.03
C GLU A 237 -18.98 7.24 -7.30
N VAL A 238 -18.79 7.65 -8.55
CA VAL A 238 -17.61 8.40 -9.00
C VAL A 238 -17.62 9.76 -8.33
N ASP A 239 -16.69 10.01 -7.40
CA ASP A 239 -16.57 11.27 -6.69
C ASP A 239 -15.74 12.34 -7.47
N ALA A 240 -15.76 13.58 -6.97
CA ALA A 240 -15.04 14.72 -7.59
C ALA A 240 -13.53 14.45 -7.70
N THR A 241 -12.94 13.78 -6.71
CA THR A 241 -11.52 13.41 -6.74
C THR A 241 -11.23 12.41 -7.84
N HIS A 242 -12.07 11.39 -8.04
CA HIS A 242 -11.92 10.43 -9.14
C HIS A 242 -12.02 11.12 -10.51
N LEU A 243 -13.00 12.00 -10.69
CA LEU A 243 -13.16 12.78 -11.93
C LEU A 243 -11.94 13.66 -12.21
N ARG A 244 -11.37 14.29 -11.19
CA ARG A 244 -10.17 15.13 -11.32
C ARG A 244 -8.95 14.32 -11.77
N ILE A 245 -8.75 13.14 -11.21
CA ILE A 245 -7.63 12.25 -11.52
C ILE A 245 -7.73 11.74 -12.95
N THR A 246 -8.92 11.36 -13.39
CA THR A 246 -9.14 10.74 -14.71
C THR A 246 -9.19 11.76 -15.85
N LYS A 247 -9.60 13.00 -15.57
CA LYS A 247 -9.80 14.07 -16.57
C LYS A 247 -8.58 14.36 -17.45
N ASN A 248 -7.36 14.17 -16.95
CA ASN A 248 -6.13 14.55 -17.63
C ASN A 248 -5.44 13.41 -18.39
N ASN A 249 -6.13 12.27 -18.60
CA ASN A 249 -5.57 11.09 -19.26
C ASN A 249 -4.21 10.64 -18.67
N ASN A 250 -4.03 10.78 -17.36
CA ASN A 250 -2.78 10.46 -16.68
C ASN A 250 -2.41 8.98 -16.80
N VAL A 251 -3.38 8.09 -16.91
CA VAL A 251 -3.14 6.62 -17.06
C VAL A 251 -2.26 6.34 -18.29
N SER A 252 -2.60 6.92 -19.45
CA SER A 252 -1.84 6.67 -20.68
C SER A 252 -0.45 7.32 -20.63
N LYS A 253 -0.33 8.51 -20.02
CA LYS A 253 0.95 9.19 -19.85
C LYS A 253 1.87 8.41 -18.92
N ASP A 254 1.35 7.98 -17.77
CA ASP A 254 2.11 7.23 -16.79
C ASP A 254 2.50 5.83 -17.32
N LYS A 255 1.69 5.25 -18.22
CA LYS A 255 2.05 4.00 -18.91
C LYS A 255 3.30 4.16 -19.79
N ILE A 256 3.42 5.27 -20.53
CA ILE A 256 4.60 5.53 -21.34
C ILE A 256 5.83 5.64 -20.43
N ILE A 257 5.74 6.42 -19.35
CA ILE A 257 6.81 6.57 -18.35
C ILE A 257 7.19 5.21 -17.76
N TRP A 258 6.21 4.37 -17.46
CA TRP A 258 6.45 3.00 -16.96
C TRP A 258 7.24 2.16 -17.96
N ASP A 259 6.85 2.17 -19.23
CA ASP A 259 7.50 1.38 -20.28
C ASP A 259 8.96 1.85 -20.49
N GLU A 260 9.25 3.14 -20.36
CA GLU A 260 10.58 3.75 -20.52
C GLU A 260 11.47 3.64 -19.26
N SER A 261 10.90 3.43 -18.09
CA SER A 261 11.63 3.46 -16.79
C SER A 261 12.28 2.13 -16.38
N LEU A 262 12.36 1.14 -17.26
CA LEU A 262 12.83 -0.21 -16.90
C LEU A 262 14.25 -0.19 -16.30
N GLN A 263 15.18 0.58 -16.87
CA GLN A 263 16.55 0.63 -16.36
C GLN A 263 16.62 1.23 -14.96
N ILE A 264 15.85 2.29 -14.69
CA ILE A 264 15.76 2.91 -13.35
C ILE A 264 15.28 1.88 -12.33
N ARG A 265 14.26 1.07 -12.67
CA ARG A 265 13.74 0.02 -11.78
C ARG A 265 14.76 -1.10 -11.51
N ILE A 266 15.56 -1.46 -12.51
CA ILE A 266 16.65 -2.43 -12.33
C ILE A 266 17.70 -1.87 -11.36
N ASP A 267 18.12 -0.62 -11.55
CA ASP A 267 19.15 0.02 -10.74
C ASP A 267 18.68 0.20 -9.28
N ASP A 268 17.42 0.61 -9.08
CA ASP A 268 16.84 0.77 -7.74
C ASP A 268 16.65 -0.58 -7.02
N ALA A 269 16.21 -1.61 -7.74
CA ALA A 269 16.13 -2.95 -7.18
C ALA A 269 17.50 -3.49 -6.75
N ALA A 270 18.56 -3.16 -7.49
CA ALA A 270 19.94 -3.52 -7.11
C ALA A 270 20.38 -2.85 -5.80
N LYS A 271 19.96 -1.58 -5.55
CA LYS A 271 20.22 -0.89 -4.29
C LYS A 271 19.53 -1.59 -3.09
N LEU A 272 18.35 -2.17 -3.28
CA LEU A 272 17.62 -2.88 -2.22
C LEU A 272 18.24 -4.23 -1.84
N ILE A 273 19.08 -4.82 -2.70
CA ILE A 273 19.72 -6.11 -2.45
C ILE A 273 20.92 -5.96 -1.52
N ASN A 274 21.70 -4.90 -1.72
CA ASN A 274 22.93 -4.59 -0.99
C ASN A 274 22.65 -3.87 0.34
#